data_0ba8c56c9ea8c7593067e7fd20a09780
#
_entry.id   0ba8c56c9ea8c7593067e7fd20a09780
#
_cell.length_a   1.000
_cell.length_b   1.000
_cell.length_c   1.000
_cell.angle_alpha   90.00
_cell.angle_beta   90.00
_cell.angle_gamma   90.00
#
_symmetry.space_group_name_H-M   'P 1'
#
loop_
_entity.id
_entity.type
_entity.pdbx_description
1 polymer ?
#
loop_
_entity_poly.entity_id
_entity_poly.type
_entity_poly.pdbx_seq_one_letter_code
_entity_poly.pdbx_strand_id
1 'polypeptide(L)'
;ERAVQDSQTGIRYEIIAGERRWRAAQLANLETIPAVVKAVSDIDAVAIALIENIQRENLNPLEEANAFQRLIIEYEMTHQEVANSVGRARASISNMLRLLDLTSSVQELLNSGSINMGHARALLSIQDPAMQLEVANLVAEKKLSVRETEKLVKSIIEGKTKEKKQPQKKDQDIINLETTLTNQLGAKVTIKHNQAGAGTLTISYTSTDELEGILNKIK
;
A
#
# COMPACT_ATOMS: atom_id res chain seq x y z
N GLU A 1 0.89 -13.66 -38.39
CA GLU A 1 -0.22 -14.60 -38.63
C GLU A 1 -0.12 -15.75 -37.64
N ARG A 2 -1.12 -15.89 -36.75
CA ARG A 2 -1.17 -16.94 -35.71
C ARG A 2 -1.96 -18.17 -36.17
N ALA A 3 -2.34 -18.21 -37.47
CA ALA A 3 -3.18 -19.26 -37.98
C ALA A 3 -2.32 -20.46 -38.43
N VAL A 4 -2.67 -21.65 -37.94
CA VAL A 4 -2.09 -22.94 -38.34
C VAL A 4 -3.14 -23.71 -39.11
N GLN A 5 -2.82 -24.21 -40.30
CA GLN A 5 -3.72 -25.03 -41.09
C GLN A 5 -3.39 -26.52 -40.86
N ASP A 6 -4.40 -27.30 -40.52
CA ASP A 6 -4.27 -28.76 -40.47
C ASP A 6 -4.16 -29.30 -41.88
N SER A 7 -3.06 -29.98 -42.17
CA SER A 7 -2.76 -30.55 -43.48
C SER A 7 -3.72 -31.67 -43.91
N GLN A 8 -4.41 -32.31 -42.96
CA GLN A 8 -5.30 -33.43 -43.26
C GLN A 8 -6.76 -33.00 -43.46
N THR A 9 -7.20 -32.01 -42.67
CA THR A 9 -8.60 -31.57 -42.70
C THR A 9 -8.82 -30.26 -43.41
N GLY A 10 -7.74 -29.50 -43.71
CA GLY A 10 -7.80 -28.19 -44.30
C GLY A 10 -8.36 -27.09 -43.39
N ILE A 11 -8.68 -27.44 -42.12
CA ILE A 11 -9.25 -26.51 -41.12
C ILE A 11 -8.14 -25.58 -40.66
N ARG A 12 -8.49 -24.30 -40.54
CA ARG A 12 -7.58 -23.28 -39.95
C ARG A 12 -7.86 -23.14 -38.45
N TYR A 13 -6.78 -23.18 -37.70
CA TYR A 13 -6.79 -22.97 -36.26
C TYR A 13 -6.00 -21.71 -35.93
N GLU A 14 -6.43 -20.96 -34.90
CA GLU A 14 -5.69 -19.84 -34.38
C GLU A 14 -5.06 -20.22 -33.02
N ILE A 15 -3.78 -19.87 -32.83
CA ILE A 15 -3.07 -20.11 -31.57
C ILE A 15 -3.49 -19.00 -30.58
N ILE A 16 -4.30 -19.37 -29.57
CA ILE A 16 -4.73 -18.48 -28.50
C ILE A 16 -3.64 -18.39 -27.41
N ALA A 17 -3.00 -19.50 -27.07
CA ALA A 17 -1.99 -19.60 -26.03
C ALA A 17 -0.90 -20.63 -26.38
N GLY A 18 0.31 -20.46 -25.85
CA GLY A 18 1.42 -21.41 -26.03
C GLY A 18 2.27 -21.16 -27.27
N GLU A 19 2.32 -19.95 -27.83
CA GLU A 19 3.12 -19.61 -29.01
C GLU A 19 4.61 -19.96 -28.84
N ARG A 20 5.19 -19.75 -27.64
CA ARG A 20 6.60 -20.12 -27.38
C ARG A 20 6.84 -21.63 -27.50
N ARG A 21 5.89 -22.46 -27.03
CA ARG A 21 5.96 -23.93 -27.16
C ARG A 21 5.85 -24.35 -28.62
N TRP A 22 4.95 -23.75 -29.38
CA TRP A 22 4.81 -23.99 -30.80
C TRP A 22 6.08 -23.62 -31.56
N ARG A 23 6.66 -22.46 -31.33
CA ARG A 23 7.94 -22.03 -31.90
C ARG A 23 9.10 -22.96 -31.54
N ALA A 24 9.16 -23.39 -30.26
CA ALA A 24 10.19 -24.33 -29.82
C ALA A 24 10.05 -25.69 -30.51
N ALA A 25 8.83 -26.17 -30.75
CA ALA A 25 8.58 -27.42 -31.50
C ALA A 25 9.04 -27.31 -32.96
N GLN A 26 8.79 -26.16 -33.61
CA GLN A 26 9.32 -25.88 -34.96
C GLN A 26 10.85 -25.90 -35.01
N LEU A 27 11.52 -25.24 -34.02
CA LEU A 27 12.97 -25.24 -33.94
C LEU A 27 13.54 -26.64 -33.64
N ALA A 28 12.79 -27.48 -32.95
CA ALA A 28 13.14 -28.88 -32.67
C ALA A 28 12.78 -29.83 -33.81
N ASN A 29 12.24 -29.34 -34.95
CA ASN A 29 11.75 -30.11 -36.08
C ASN A 29 10.75 -31.21 -35.67
N LEU A 30 9.88 -30.93 -34.68
CA LEU A 30 8.80 -31.84 -34.32
C LEU A 30 7.67 -31.74 -35.36
N GLU A 31 7.23 -32.87 -35.90
CA GLU A 31 6.15 -32.91 -36.87
C GLU A 31 4.79 -32.56 -36.28
N THR A 32 4.57 -32.89 -34.99
CA THR A 32 3.31 -32.68 -34.29
C THR A 32 3.54 -32.28 -32.85
N ILE A 33 2.61 -31.50 -32.29
CA ILE A 33 2.54 -31.16 -30.86
C ILE A 33 1.14 -31.41 -30.34
N PRO A 34 0.97 -31.86 -29.11
CA PRO A 34 -0.35 -31.97 -28.50
C PRO A 34 -0.96 -30.57 -28.27
N ALA A 35 -2.19 -30.38 -28.75
CA ALA A 35 -2.94 -29.14 -28.58
C ALA A 35 -4.38 -29.42 -28.18
N VAL A 36 -4.97 -28.51 -27.40
CA VAL A 36 -6.39 -28.55 -27.03
C VAL A 36 -7.13 -27.60 -27.97
N VAL A 37 -7.98 -28.14 -28.81
CA VAL A 37 -8.83 -27.36 -29.72
C VAL A 37 -10.14 -27.02 -29.00
N LYS A 38 -10.50 -25.72 -29.02
CA LYS A 38 -11.76 -25.20 -28.48
C LYS A 38 -12.44 -24.33 -29.51
N ALA A 39 -13.74 -24.50 -29.70
CA ALA A 39 -14.57 -23.56 -30.43
C ALA A 39 -14.92 -22.40 -29.49
N VAL A 40 -14.36 -21.25 -29.76
CA VAL A 40 -14.56 -20.02 -28.96
C VAL A 40 -14.85 -18.86 -29.90
N SER A 41 -15.54 -17.83 -29.40
CA SER A 41 -15.68 -16.58 -30.15
C SER A 41 -14.34 -15.82 -30.20
N ASP A 42 -14.18 -14.88 -31.15
CA ASP A 42 -12.97 -14.05 -31.22
C ASP A 42 -12.78 -13.25 -29.92
N ILE A 43 -13.87 -12.81 -29.30
CA ILE A 43 -13.85 -12.10 -28.02
C ILE A 43 -13.33 -12.98 -26.90
N ASP A 44 -13.84 -14.20 -26.79
CA ASP A 44 -13.37 -15.16 -25.78
C ASP A 44 -11.91 -15.57 -26.02
N ALA A 45 -11.48 -15.70 -27.27
CA ALA A 45 -10.11 -16.02 -27.62
C ALA A 45 -9.12 -14.95 -27.11
N VAL A 46 -9.44 -13.67 -27.28
CA VAL A 46 -8.61 -12.57 -26.78
C VAL A 46 -8.64 -12.50 -25.25
N ALA A 47 -9.82 -12.73 -24.61
CA ALA A 47 -9.91 -12.80 -23.16
C ALA A 47 -9.03 -13.92 -22.59
N ILE A 48 -9.05 -15.12 -23.18
CA ILE A 48 -8.20 -16.26 -22.78
C ILE A 48 -6.71 -15.89 -22.92
N ALA A 49 -6.32 -15.25 -24.03
CA ALA A 49 -4.94 -14.82 -24.24
C ALA A 49 -4.49 -13.77 -23.21
N LEU A 50 -5.37 -12.84 -22.84
CA LEU A 50 -5.12 -11.84 -21.79
C LEU A 50 -4.97 -12.49 -20.41
N ILE A 51 -5.82 -13.47 -20.08
CA ILE A 51 -5.75 -14.23 -18.82
C ILE A 51 -4.43 -15.01 -18.76
N GLU A 52 -4.00 -15.66 -19.85
CA GLU A 52 -2.70 -16.36 -19.91
C GLU A 52 -1.55 -15.39 -19.63
N ASN A 53 -1.62 -14.19 -20.25
CA ASN A 53 -0.59 -13.17 -20.06
C ASN A 53 -0.54 -12.66 -18.60
N ILE A 54 -1.71 -12.50 -17.94
CA ILE A 54 -1.80 -12.13 -16.51
C ILE A 54 -1.17 -13.19 -15.59
N GLN A 55 -1.24 -14.47 -15.97
CA GLN A 55 -0.65 -15.57 -15.19
C GLN A 55 0.88 -15.66 -15.32
N ARG A 56 1.52 -14.75 -16.08
CA ARG A 56 2.98 -14.67 -16.15
C ARG A 56 3.57 -13.98 -14.93
N GLU A 57 4.72 -14.45 -14.46
CA GLU A 57 5.35 -14.05 -13.19
C GLU A 57 5.92 -12.62 -13.13
N ASN A 58 5.85 -11.80 -14.19
CA ASN A 58 6.59 -10.54 -14.30
C ASN A 58 5.75 -9.26 -14.47
N LEU A 59 4.44 -9.32 -14.22
CA LEU A 59 3.60 -8.12 -14.28
C LEU A 59 3.72 -7.33 -12.97
N ASN A 60 3.84 -6.00 -13.10
CA ASN A 60 3.73 -5.14 -11.93
C ASN A 60 2.25 -5.02 -11.47
N PRO A 61 1.99 -4.60 -10.22
CA PRO A 61 0.63 -4.54 -9.68
C PRO A 61 -0.33 -3.65 -10.49
N LEU A 62 0.15 -2.58 -11.12
CA LEU A 62 -0.69 -1.69 -11.93
C LEU A 62 -0.96 -2.28 -13.31
N GLU A 63 -0.01 -3.00 -13.90
CA GLU A 63 -0.24 -3.75 -15.14
C GLU A 63 -1.29 -4.83 -14.96
N GLU A 64 -1.22 -5.58 -13.85
CA GLU A 64 -2.27 -6.55 -13.49
C GLU A 64 -3.63 -5.86 -13.31
N ALA A 65 -3.67 -4.75 -12.57
CA ALA A 65 -4.91 -4.00 -12.35
C ALA A 65 -5.53 -3.51 -13.67
N ASN A 66 -4.72 -2.97 -14.59
CA ASN A 66 -5.16 -2.56 -15.91
C ASN A 66 -5.68 -3.75 -16.74
N ALA A 67 -5.01 -4.90 -16.68
CA ALA A 67 -5.47 -6.09 -17.37
C ALA A 67 -6.81 -6.61 -16.83
N PHE A 68 -7.02 -6.58 -15.49
CA PHE A 68 -8.31 -6.90 -14.89
C PHE A 68 -9.40 -5.89 -15.29
N GLN A 69 -9.07 -4.60 -15.32
CA GLN A 69 -10.02 -3.57 -15.77
C GLN A 69 -10.45 -3.81 -17.22
N ARG A 70 -9.52 -4.19 -18.10
CA ARG A 70 -9.84 -4.53 -19.49
C ARG A 70 -10.77 -5.73 -19.58
N LEU A 71 -10.54 -6.81 -18.81
CA LEU A 71 -11.45 -7.96 -18.75
C LEU A 71 -12.87 -7.56 -18.35
N ILE A 72 -13.01 -6.63 -17.42
CA ILE A 72 -14.32 -6.15 -16.95
C ILE A 72 -15.00 -5.26 -17.97
N ILE A 73 -14.27 -4.31 -18.58
CA ILE A 73 -14.87 -3.30 -19.47
C ILE A 73 -15.06 -3.83 -20.89
N GLU A 74 -14.05 -4.49 -21.45
CA GLU A 74 -14.05 -4.93 -22.86
C GLU A 74 -14.78 -6.26 -23.04
N TYR A 75 -14.77 -7.13 -22.02
CA TYR A 75 -15.35 -8.49 -22.06
C TYR A 75 -16.51 -8.69 -21.10
N GLU A 76 -17.02 -7.60 -20.50
CA GLU A 76 -18.19 -7.57 -19.62
C GLU A 76 -18.14 -8.58 -18.45
N MET A 77 -16.93 -8.98 -18.05
CA MET A 77 -16.73 -9.95 -16.96
C MET A 77 -17.00 -9.29 -15.60
N THR A 78 -17.64 -10.02 -14.72
CA THR A 78 -17.78 -9.63 -13.31
C THR A 78 -16.45 -9.83 -12.56
N HIS A 79 -16.27 -9.13 -11.44
CA HIS A 79 -15.11 -9.34 -10.55
C HIS A 79 -14.96 -10.80 -10.11
N GLN A 80 -16.07 -11.53 -9.99
CA GLN A 80 -16.05 -12.95 -9.59
C GLN A 80 -15.55 -13.83 -10.73
N GLU A 81 -15.96 -13.57 -11.96
CA GLU A 81 -15.52 -14.34 -13.13
C GLU A 81 -14.04 -14.11 -13.42
N VAL A 82 -13.57 -12.84 -13.31
CA VAL A 82 -12.13 -12.53 -13.38
C VAL A 82 -11.37 -13.28 -12.29
N ALA A 83 -11.85 -13.26 -11.05
CA ALA A 83 -11.20 -13.95 -9.94
C ALA A 83 -11.09 -15.47 -10.20
N ASN A 84 -12.17 -16.09 -10.67
CA ASN A 84 -12.20 -17.53 -10.99
C ASN A 84 -11.23 -17.86 -12.13
N SER A 85 -11.15 -17.02 -13.18
CA SER A 85 -10.30 -17.29 -14.34
C SER A 85 -8.81 -17.17 -14.03
N VAL A 86 -8.42 -16.33 -13.08
CA VAL A 86 -7.01 -16.17 -12.68
C VAL A 86 -6.65 -16.95 -11.41
N GLY A 87 -7.60 -17.67 -10.80
CA GLY A 87 -7.38 -18.48 -9.60
C GLY A 87 -7.14 -17.64 -8.34
N ARG A 88 -7.77 -16.47 -8.25
CA ARG A 88 -7.62 -15.54 -7.10
C ARG A 88 -8.95 -15.30 -6.39
N ALA A 89 -8.91 -14.77 -5.17
CA ALA A 89 -10.12 -14.35 -4.47
C ALA A 89 -10.69 -13.06 -5.08
N ARG A 90 -12.04 -12.92 -5.15
CA ARG A 90 -12.72 -11.71 -5.61
C ARG A 90 -12.22 -10.44 -4.90
N ALA A 91 -11.99 -10.52 -3.59
CA ALA A 91 -11.46 -9.39 -2.81
C ALA A 91 -10.08 -8.94 -3.29
N SER A 92 -9.23 -9.87 -3.76
CA SER A 92 -7.92 -9.55 -4.35
C SER A 92 -8.07 -8.74 -5.63
N ILE A 93 -8.98 -9.14 -6.53
CA ILE A 93 -9.28 -8.40 -7.77
C ILE A 93 -9.77 -6.99 -7.45
N SER A 94 -10.75 -6.86 -6.53
CA SER A 94 -11.27 -5.56 -6.14
C SER A 94 -10.20 -4.65 -5.51
N ASN A 95 -9.29 -5.20 -4.72
CA ASN A 95 -8.18 -4.45 -4.13
C ASN A 95 -7.15 -4.00 -5.18
N MET A 96 -6.90 -4.82 -6.21
CA MET A 96 -6.03 -4.47 -7.33
C MET A 96 -6.62 -3.33 -8.15
N LEU A 97 -7.88 -3.44 -8.54
CA LEU A 97 -8.58 -2.42 -9.33
C LEU A 97 -8.57 -1.05 -8.64
N ARG A 98 -8.72 -1.02 -7.32
CA ARG A 98 -8.63 0.22 -6.55
C ARG A 98 -7.27 0.92 -6.63
N LEU A 99 -6.19 0.23 -7.00
CA LEU A 99 -4.88 0.88 -7.21
C LEU A 99 -4.90 1.86 -8.38
N LEU A 100 -5.82 1.68 -9.33
CA LEU A 100 -6.01 2.60 -10.46
C LEU A 100 -6.64 3.94 -10.04
N ASP A 101 -7.27 4.00 -8.85
CA ASP A 101 -7.85 5.23 -8.28
C ASP A 101 -6.77 6.13 -7.64
N LEU A 102 -5.53 5.67 -7.51
CA LEU A 102 -4.42 6.48 -7.03
C LEU A 102 -4.04 7.55 -8.06
N THR A 103 -3.52 8.68 -7.57
CA THR A 103 -2.92 9.69 -8.46
C THR A 103 -1.73 9.12 -9.23
N SER A 104 -1.50 9.60 -10.46
CA SER A 104 -0.42 9.13 -11.33
C SER A 104 0.95 9.16 -10.63
N SER A 105 1.24 10.22 -9.90
CA SER A 105 2.50 10.35 -9.15
C SER A 105 2.64 9.28 -8.04
N VAL A 106 1.55 8.89 -7.39
CA VAL A 106 1.59 7.81 -6.38
C VAL A 106 1.69 6.43 -7.06
N GLN A 107 1.08 6.26 -8.24
CA GLN A 107 1.26 5.07 -9.06
C GLN A 107 2.73 4.90 -9.50
N GLU A 108 3.43 5.99 -9.83
CA GLU A 108 4.86 5.96 -10.14
C GLU A 108 5.71 5.50 -8.95
N LEU A 109 5.40 5.97 -7.74
CA LEU A 109 6.07 5.49 -6.51
C LEU A 109 5.82 4.00 -6.25
N LEU A 110 4.64 3.48 -6.59
CA LEU A 110 4.33 2.06 -6.52
C LEU A 110 5.11 1.26 -7.58
N ASN A 111 5.15 1.74 -8.82
CA ASN A 111 5.88 1.10 -9.93
C ASN A 111 7.40 1.06 -9.69
N SER A 112 7.97 2.13 -9.11
CA SER A 112 9.39 2.17 -8.76
C SER A 112 9.75 1.30 -7.55
N GLY A 113 8.75 0.74 -6.84
CA GLY A 113 8.94 -0.02 -5.61
C GLY A 113 9.29 0.83 -4.40
N SER A 114 9.20 2.17 -4.49
CA SER A 114 9.41 3.10 -3.36
C SER A 114 8.36 2.91 -2.27
N ILE A 115 7.15 2.51 -2.67
CA ILE A 115 6.07 2.05 -1.79
C ILE A 115 5.56 0.70 -2.27
N ASN A 116 4.94 -0.09 -1.39
CA ASN A 116 4.33 -1.37 -1.75
C ASN A 116 2.80 -1.29 -1.79
N MET A 117 2.14 -2.36 -2.24
CA MET A 117 0.67 -2.46 -2.35
C MET A 117 -0.07 -2.17 -1.03
N GLY A 118 0.51 -2.52 0.12
CA GLY A 118 -0.08 -2.24 1.42
C GLY A 118 -0.13 -0.75 1.71
N HIS A 119 0.96 -0.02 1.42
CA HIS A 119 1.03 1.44 1.51
C HIS A 119 0.03 2.09 0.55
N ALA A 120 0.03 1.67 -0.72
CA ALA A 120 -0.87 2.15 -1.76
C ALA A 120 -2.35 2.02 -1.34
N ARG A 121 -2.75 0.88 -0.76
CA ARG A 121 -4.12 0.67 -0.25
C ARG A 121 -4.48 1.59 0.91
N ALA A 122 -3.56 1.87 1.82
CA ALA A 122 -3.80 2.82 2.91
C ALA A 122 -4.01 4.24 2.36
N LEU A 123 -3.20 4.66 1.38
CA LEU A 123 -3.24 5.96 0.73
C LEU A 123 -4.54 6.23 -0.05
N LEU A 124 -5.23 5.18 -0.54
CA LEU A 124 -6.54 5.31 -1.20
C LEU A 124 -7.63 5.94 -0.33
N SER A 125 -7.45 5.98 0.98
CA SER A 125 -8.38 6.61 1.91
C SER A 125 -8.26 8.14 1.90
N ILE A 126 -7.20 8.70 1.31
CA ILE A 126 -6.97 10.14 1.18
C ILE A 126 -7.60 10.59 -0.15
N GLN A 127 -8.62 11.44 -0.08
CA GLN A 127 -9.34 11.92 -1.27
C GLN A 127 -8.62 13.10 -1.96
N ASP A 128 -7.89 13.92 -1.20
CA ASP A 128 -7.15 15.05 -1.75
C ASP A 128 -5.87 14.57 -2.45
N PRO A 129 -5.73 14.79 -3.78
CA PRO A 129 -4.57 14.34 -4.55
C PRO A 129 -3.23 14.91 -4.06
N ALA A 130 -3.21 16.17 -3.61
CA ALA A 130 -1.99 16.81 -3.13
C ALA A 130 -1.54 16.18 -1.80
N MET A 131 -2.47 15.98 -0.88
CA MET A 131 -2.22 15.32 0.40
C MET A 131 -1.82 13.85 0.20
N GLN A 132 -2.46 13.15 -0.74
CA GLN A 132 -2.13 11.75 -1.06
C GLN A 132 -0.67 11.61 -1.50
N LEU A 133 -0.19 12.52 -2.37
CA LEU A 133 1.20 12.54 -2.83
C LEU A 133 2.17 12.93 -1.71
N GLU A 134 1.83 13.94 -0.89
CA GLU A 134 2.67 14.36 0.24
C GLU A 134 2.90 13.20 1.21
N VAL A 135 1.82 12.51 1.57
CA VAL A 135 1.90 11.35 2.49
C VAL A 135 2.65 10.18 1.84
N ALA A 136 2.46 9.94 0.53
CA ALA A 136 3.18 8.89 -0.19
C ALA A 136 4.70 9.15 -0.18
N ASN A 137 5.13 10.38 -0.43
CA ASN A 137 6.54 10.77 -0.35
C ASN A 137 7.11 10.60 1.06
N LEU A 138 6.35 11.01 2.09
CA LEU A 138 6.75 10.83 3.49
C LEU A 138 6.93 9.35 3.85
N VAL A 139 6.03 8.48 3.36
CA VAL A 139 6.10 7.03 3.54
C VAL A 139 7.37 6.47 2.89
N ALA A 140 7.68 6.89 1.66
CA ALA A 140 8.85 6.45 0.91
C ALA A 140 10.17 6.93 1.57
N GLU A 141 10.27 8.21 1.93
CA GLU A 141 11.45 8.82 2.56
C GLU A 141 11.77 8.20 3.92
N LYS A 142 10.74 8.05 4.78
CA LYS A 142 10.91 7.52 6.13
C LYS A 142 10.88 6.00 6.19
N LYS A 143 10.66 5.32 5.06
CA LYS A 143 10.52 3.86 4.96
C LYS A 143 9.55 3.30 6.01
N LEU A 144 8.39 3.95 6.14
CA LEU A 144 7.37 3.56 7.11
C LEU A 144 6.86 2.15 6.78
N SER A 145 6.51 1.39 7.81
CA SER A 145 5.78 0.14 7.63
C SER A 145 4.32 0.40 7.21
N VAL A 146 3.67 -0.61 6.65
CA VAL A 146 2.24 -0.52 6.27
C VAL A 146 1.37 -0.11 7.47
N ARG A 147 1.63 -0.67 8.66
CA ARG A 147 0.88 -0.34 9.88
C ARG A 147 1.08 1.10 10.34
N GLU A 148 2.29 1.65 10.19
CA GLU A 148 2.57 3.06 10.50
C GLU A 148 1.89 3.97 9.50
N THR A 149 1.89 3.60 8.22
CA THR A 149 1.18 4.33 7.16
C THR A 149 -0.32 4.35 7.41
N GLU A 150 -0.94 3.21 7.77
CA GLU A 150 -2.37 3.15 8.14
C GLU A 150 -2.70 4.07 9.33
N LYS A 151 -1.86 4.07 10.37
CA LYS A 151 -2.03 4.98 11.53
C LYS A 151 -1.88 6.45 11.13
N LEU A 152 -0.91 6.77 10.28
CA LEU A 152 -0.69 8.13 9.78
C LEU A 152 -1.90 8.61 8.97
N VAL A 153 -2.34 7.82 7.99
CA VAL A 153 -3.51 8.12 7.15
C VAL A 153 -4.75 8.31 8.02
N LYS A 154 -4.99 7.41 8.96
CA LYS A 154 -6.12 7.52 9.90
C LYS A 154 -6.05 8.82 10.70
N SER A 155 -4.88 9.20 11.22
CA SER A 155 -4.71 10.44 11.99
C SER A 155 -4.96 11.70 11.15
N ILE A 156 -4.65 11.66 9.86
CA ILE A 156 -4.90 12.75 8.91
C ILE A 156 -6.41 12.89 8.64
N ILE A 157 -7.09 11.76 8.33
CA ILE A 157 -8.53 11.75 8.02
C ILE A 157 -9.36 12.16 9.23
N GLU A 158 -8.99 11.74 10.44
CA GLU A 158 -9.69 12.10 11.68
C GLU A 158 -9.44 13.54 12.14
N GLY A 159 -8.74 14.35 11.33
CA GLY A 159 -8.38 15.74 11.70
C GLY A 159 -7.41 15.80 12.89
N LYS A 160 -6.88 14.65 13.31
CA LYS A 160 -5.81 14.52 14.28
C LYS A 160 -4.44 14.75 13.62
N THR A 161 -4.38 15.60 12.59
CA THR A 161 -3.11 16.22 12.28
C THR A 161 -2.74 16.89 13.58
N LYS A 162 -1.81 16.28 14.31
CA LYS A 162 -1.04 17.03 15.27
C LYS A 162 -0.57 18.25 14.47
N GLU A 163 -1.30 19.39 14.56
CA GLU A 163 -0.55 20.61 14.65
C GLU A 163 0.68 20.17 15.44
N LYS A 164 1.86 20.23 14.84
CA LYS A 164 3.07 20.30 15.62
C LYS A 164 2.70 21.39 16.62
N LYS A 165 2.31 20.99 17.85
CA LYS A 165 2.42 21.91 18.96
C LYS A 165 3.85 22.34 18.83
N GLN A 166 4.04 23.51 18.21
CA GLN A 166 5.26 24.26 18.42
C GLN A 166 5.47 24.09 19.91
N PRO A 167 6.63 23.67 20.37
CA PRO A 167 6.89 23.59 21.80
C PRO A 167 6.41 24.95 22.31
N GLN A 168 5.27 24.95 23.03
CA GLN A 168 4.80 26.21 23.63
C GLN A 168 6.05 26.71 24.34
N LYS A 169 6.55 27.87 23.95
CA LYS A 169 7.66 28.51 24.68
C LYS A 169 7.19 28.44 26.11
N LYS A 170 7.79 27.52 26.88
CA LYS A 170 7.50 27.41 28.30
C LYS A 170 7.66 28.83 28.84
N ASP A 171 6.66 29.31 29.54
CA ASP A 171 6.72 30.61 30.15
C ASP A 171 8.03 30.68 30.95
N GLN A 172 8.81 31.76 30.79
CA GLN A 172 10.13 31.88 31.42
C GLN A 172 9.99 31.70 32.94
N ASP A 173 8.86 32.11 33.50
CA ASP A 173 8.54 31.96 34.92
C ASP A 173 8.37 30.50 35.33
N ILE A 174 7.80 29.67 34.47
CA ILE A 174 7.67 28.22 34.70
C ILE A 174 9.03 27.53 34.65
N ILE A 175 9.90 27.91 33.71
CA ILE A 175 11.28 27.36 33.65
C ILE A 175 12.05 27.72 34.92
N ASN A 176 11.93 28.96 35.39
CA ASN A 176 12.57 29.39 36.61
C ASN A 176 12.03 28.64 37.83
N LEU A 177 10.71 28.39 37.90
CA LEU A 177 10.08 27.63 38.96
C LEU A 177 10.50 26.16 38.92
N GLU A 178 10.55 25.50 37.77
CA GLU A 178 11.08 24.14 37.59
C GLU A 178 12.53 24.04 38.08
N THR A 179 13.36 25.02 37.77
CA THR A 179 14.76 25.07 38.18
C THR A 179 14.89 25.24 39.68
N THR A 180 14.12 26.15 40.26
CA THR A 180 14.12 26.41 41.71
C THR A 180 13.68 25.17 42.48
N LEU A 181 12.58 24.53 42.09
CA LEU A 181 12.08 23.32 42.71
C LEU A 181 13.03 22.13 42.53
N THR A 182 13.66 22.00 41.37
CA THR A 182 14.68 20.96 41.10
C THR A 182 15.86 21.11 42.07
N ASN A 183 16.36 22.35 42.26
CA ASN A 183 17.45 22.63 43.18
C ASN A 183 17.07 22.41 44.65
N GLN A 184 15.85 22.76 45.07
CA GLN A 184 15.37 22.56 46.43
C GLN A 184 15.17 21.08 46.78
N LEU A 185 14.55 20.32 45.86
CA LEU A 185 14.20 18.92 46.09
C LEU A 185 15.38 17.98 45.77
N GLY A 186 16.33 18.40 44.97
CA GLY A 186 17.44 17.55 44.51
C GLY A 186 17.00 16.49 43.49
N ALA A 187 15.82 16.65 42.88
CA ALA A 187 15.20 15.73 41.96
C ALA A 187 14.60 16.49 40.76
N LYS A 188 14.57 15.90 39.59
CA LYS A 188 14.04 16.53 38.38
C LYS A 188 12.54 16.82 38.51
N VAL A 189 12.16 18.11 38.46
CA VAL A 189 10.79 18.58 38.50
C VAL A 189 10.34 19.03 37.10
N THR A 190 9.12 18.67 36.74
CA THR A 190 8.49 19.10 35.47
C THR A 190 7.06 19.61 35.77
N ILE A 191 6.75 20.81 35.30
CA ILE A 191 5.44 21.45 35.47
C ILE A 191 4.75 21.51 34.12
N LYS A 192 3.51 21.00 34.04
CA LYS A 192 2.62 21.13 32.88
C LYS A 192 1.33 21.79 33.36
N HIS A 193 0.95 22.90 32.76
CA HIS A 193 -0.32 23.58 33.05
C HIS A 193 -1.06 23.93 31.74
N ASN A 194 -2.36 24.16 31.86
CA ASN A 194 -3.21 24.67 30.77
C ASN A 194 -3.36 26.22 30.91
N GLN A 195 -4.01 26.82 29.91
CA GLN A 195 -4.23 28.28 29.91
C GLN A 195 -5.11 28.76 31.07
N ALA A 196 -5.88 27.88 31.70
CA ALA A 196 -6.71 28.20 32.88
C ALA A 196 -5.95 28.06 34.21
N GLY A 197 -4.62 27.77 34.19
CA GLY A 197 -3.77 27.66 35.34
C GLY A 197 -3.80 26.29 36.07
N ALA A 198 -4.70 25.38 35.70
CA ALA A 198 -4.70 24.03 36.23
C ALA A 198 -3.57 23.19 35.57
N GLY A 199 -2.86 22.40 36.40
CA GLY A 199 -1.70 21.68 35.90
C GLY A 199 -1.30 20.49 36.73
N THR A 200 -0.19 19.85 36.32
CA THR A 200 0.41 18.70 36.99
C THR A 200 1.88 19.00 37.24
N LEU A 201 2.32 18.79 38.47
CA LEU A 201 3.72 18.79 38.87
C LEU A 201 4.17 17.34 38.98
N THR A 202 5.25 17.01 38.26
CA THR A 202 5.83 15.65 38.24
C THR A 202 7.25 15.72 38.75
N ILE A 203 7.56 14.94 39.77
CA ILE A 203 8.89 14.80 40.37
C ILE A 203 9.39 13.40 39.97
N SER A 204 10.56 13.32 39.34
CA SER A 204 11.17 12.06 38.91
C SER A 204 12.26 11.69 39.92
N TYR A 205 12.21 10.47 40.44
CA TYR A 205 13.21 9.92 41.37
C TYR A 205 13.71 8.57 40.86
N THR A 206 14.90 8.17 41.30
CA THR A 206 15.61 6.96 40.86
C THR A 206 15.67 5.86 41.88
N SER A 207 15.40 6.20 43.19
CA SER A 207 15.39 5.24 44.29
C SER A 207 14.34 5.61 45.34
N THR A 208 13.98 4.66 46.19
CA THR A 208 13.10 4.87 47.34
C THR A 208 13.67 5.82 48.38
N ASP A 209 15.00 5.79 48.57
CA ASP A 209 15.70 6.68 49.52
C ASP A 209 15.64 8.14 49.03
N GLU A 210 15.77 8.35 47.71
CA GLU A 210 15.60 9.65 47.06
C GLU A 210 14.16 10.17 47.27
N LEU A 211 13.16 9.28 47.14
CA LEU A 211 11.77 9.62 47.40
C LEU A 211 11.54 10.06 48.83
N GLU A 212 12.10 9.34 49.85
CA GLU A 212 12.04 9.75 51.24
C GLU A 212 12.67 11.12 51.48
N GLY A 213 13.84 11.36 50.85
CA GLY A 213 14.52 12.66 50.91
C GLY A 213 13.66 13.79 50.35
N ILE A 214 12.94 13.56 49.24
CA ILE A 214 12.02 14.50 48.63
C ILE A 214 10.83 14.80 49.56
N LEU A 215 10.21 13.74 50.09
CA LEU A 215 9.04 13.88 51.01
C LEU A 215 9.39 14.66 52.29
N ASN A 216 10.61 14.48 52.84
CA ASN A 216 11.08 15.23 53.97
C ASN A 216 11.32 16.71 53.69
N LYS A 217 11.59 17.10 52.45
CA LYS A 217 11.77 18.50 52.01
C LYS A 217 10.45 19.20 51.66
N ILE A 218 9.38 18.45 51.41
CA ILE A 218 8.04 18.98 51.10
C ILE A 218 7.23 19.25 52.37
N LYS A 219 7.61 18.62 53.49
CA LYS A 219 7.01 18.94 54.80
C LYS A 219 7.51 20.27 55.34
#